data_62dd57d70913f8c3933007c97e7e9d2b
#
_entry.id   62dd57d70913f8c3933007c97e7e9d2b
#
_cell.length_a   1.000
_cell.length_b   1.000
_cell.length_c   1.000
_cell.angle_alpha   90.00
_cell.angle_beta   90.00
_cell.angle_gamma   90.00
#
_symmetry.space_group_name_H-M   'P 1'
#
loop_
_entity.id
_entity.type
_entity.pdbx_description
1 polymer ?
#
loop_
_entity_poly.entity_id
_entity_poly.type
_entity_poly.pdbx_seq_one_letter_code
_entity_poly.pdbx_strand_id
1 'polypeptide(L)'
;MKSNDTLTNKELLAVKDIITKTVDCERIYLFGSFVDNLQTKGSDYDIYVVIKNEDENPVFIEQNIYRNLSKRKGRHTPVDVLVENKNKFDNLCTLPTMERKIAREGVLLYDVAQSA
;
A
#
# COMPACT_ATOMS: atom_id res chain seq x y z
N MET A 1 1.42 7.29 -19.77
CA MET A 1 0.50 6.53 -19.04
C MET A 1 0.97 6.22 -17.66
N LYS A 2 0.42 6.92 -16.72
CA LYS A 2 0.95 6.92 -15.36
C LYS A 2 0.73 5.62 -14.62
N SER A 3 -0.41 4.98 -14.82
CA SER A 3 -0.66 3.69 -14.17
C SER A 3 0.31 2.63 -14.67
N ASN A 4 0.65 2.66 -15.96
CA ASN A 4 1.64 1.73 -16.50
C ASN A 4 3.02 1.98 -15.91
N ASP A 5 3.41 3.25 -15.79
CA ASP A 5 4.68 3.60 -15.17
C ASP A 5 4.73 3.13 -13.72
N THR A 6 3.63 3.27 -12.98
CA THR A 6 3.54 2.81 -11.61
C THR A 6 3.70 1.30 -11.53
N LEU A 7 2.98 0.55 -12.40
CA LEU A 7 3.01 -0.91 -12.38
C LEU A 7 4.36 -1.48 -12.80
N THR A 8 5.14 -0.75 -13.59
CA THR A 8 6.47 -1.19 -14.01
C THR A 8 7.58 -0.63 -13.14
N ASN A 9 7.27 0.21 -12.17
CA ASN A 9 8.26 0.81 -11.29
C ASN A 9 8.89 -0.26 -10.41
N LYS A 10 10.19 -0.49 -10.59
CA LYS A 10 10.91 -1.55 -9.88
C LYS A 10 10.91 -1.34 -8.37
N GLU A 11 11.00 -0.10 -7.93
CA GLU A 11 10.99 0.21 -6.51
C GLU A 11 9.65 -0.13 -5.88
N LEU A 12 8.54 0.22 -6.53
CA LEU A 12 7.21 -0.10 -6.02
C LEU A 12 6.95 -1.60 -6.02
N LEU A 13 7.44 -2.32 -7.04
CA LEU A 13 7.32 -3.78 -7.06
C LEU A 13 8.11 -4.40 -5.92
N ALA A 14 9.29 -3.88 -5.62
CA ALA A 14 10.08 -4.37 -4.49
C ALA A 14 9.37 -4.09 -3.15
N VAL A 15 8.79 -2.91 -3.00
CA VAL A 15 8.02 -2.55 -1.80
C VAL A 15 6.83 -3.51 -1.65
N LYS A 16 6.08 -3.73 -2.72
CA LYS A 16 4.95 -4.67 -2.71
C LYS A 16 5.41 -6.07 -2.29
N ASP A 17 6.52 -6.55 -2.82
CA ASP A 17 7.04 -7.88 -2.48
C ASP A 17 7.41 -7.98 -1.01
N ILE A 18 8.04 -6.96 -0.46
CA ILE A 18 8.39 -6.93 0.95
C ILE A 18 7.12 -7.02 1.81
N ILE A 19 6.10 -6.25 1.45
CA ILE A 19 4.84 -6.22 2.21
C ILE A 19 4.13 -7.57 2.13
N THR A 20 4.04 -8.17 0.95
CA THR A 20 3.35 -9.45 0.79
C THR A 20 4.08 -10.59 1.49
N LYS A 21 5.39 -10.48 1.67
CA LYS A 21 6.17 -11.46 2.43
C LYS A 21 6.07 -11.24 3.94
N THR A 22 5.72 -10.03 4.36
CA THR A 22 5.60 -9.69 5.79
C THR A 22 4.27 -10.15 6.37
N VAL A 23 3.19 -10.04 5.60
CA VAL A 23 1.84 -10.33 6.08
C VAL A 23 0.96 -10.79 4.94
N ASP A 24 -0.06 -11.60 5.25
CA ASP A 24 -1.07 -11.99 4.27
C ASP A 24 -1.94 -10.79 3.93
N CYS A 25 -1.83 -10.33 2.70
CA CYS A 25 -2.55 -9.16 2.24
C CYS A 25 -3.77 -9.54 1.44
N GLU A 26 -4.83 -8.76 1.60
CA GLU A 26 -5.99 -8.82 0.72
C GLU A 26 -5.76 -7.92 -0.49
N ARG A 27 -5.34 -6.68 -0.25
CA ARG A 27 -5.05 -5.70 -1.29
C ARG A 27 -3.99 -4.72 -0.82
N ILE A 28 -3.28 -4.13 -1.78
CA ILE A 28 -2.31 -3.05 -1.53
C ILE A 28 -2.56 -1.96 -2.54
N TYR A 29 -2.73 -0.72 -2.08
CA TYR A 29 -2.97 0.45 -2.91
C TYR A 29 -1.84 1.45 -2.79
N LEU A 30 -1.52 2.11 -3.90
CA LEU A 30 -0.75 3.36 -3.90
C LEU A 30 -1.74 4.51 -4.00
N PHE A 31 -1.58 5.52 -3.15
CA PHE A 31 -2.48 6.68 -3.17
C PHE A 31 -1.67 7.95 -2.96
N GLY A 32 -2.36 9.08 -2.83
CA GLY A 32 -1.73 10.34 -2.51
C GLY A 32 -1.10 11.03 -3.72
N SER A 33 -0.02 11.75 -3.49
CA SER A 33 0.55 12.66 -4.48
C SER A 33 0.99 11.98 -5.77
N PHE A 34 1.48 10.74 -5.69
CA PHE A 34 1.90 10.03 -6.90
C PHE A 34 0.74 9.66 -7.80
N VAL A 35 -0.44 9.43 -7.22
CA VAL A 35 -1.66 9.11 -7.98
C VAL A 35 -2.33 10.38 -8.50
N ASP A 36 -2.31 11.43 -7.69
CA ASP A 36 -3.03 12.68 -7.97
C ASP A 36 -2.19 13.64 -8.82
N ASN A 37 -1.03 13.22 -9.28
CA ASN A 37 -0.11 14.08 -10.06
C ASN A 37 0.41 15.29 -9.31
N LEU A 38 0.47 15.19 -8.00
CA LEU A 38 0.94 16.27 -7.15
C LEU A 38 2.35 16.01 -6.62
N GLN A 39 2.99 14.90 -7.08
CA GLN A 39 4.33 14.57 -6.61
C GLN A 39 5.33 15.63 -7.02
N THR A 40 6.22 15.91 -6.10
CA THR A 40 7.37 16.77 -6.32
C THR A 40 8.61 15.98 -5.96
N LYS A 41 9.77 16.57 -6.23
CA LYS A 41 11.04 15.96 -5.84
C LYS A 41 11.01 15.71 -4.33
N GLY A 42 11.24 14.47 -3.94
CA GLY A 42 11.22 14.08 -2.52
C GLY A 42 9.87 13.60 -2.00
N SER A 43 8.85 13.50 -2.86
CA SER A 43 7.57 12.93 -2.43
C SER A 43 7.74 11.47 -2.01
N ASP A 44 7.00 11.09 -0.97
CA ASP A 44 6.98 9.72 -0.47
C ASP A 44 5.94 8.90 -1.21
N TYR A 45 6.12 7.58 -1.22
CA TYR A 45 5.06 6.68 -1.65
C TYR A 45 4.08 6.48 -0.51
N ASP A 46 2.81 6.75 -0.74
CA ASP A 46 1.75 6.50 0.23
C ASP A 46 1.10 5.16 -0.10
N ILE A 47 1.26 4.19 0.79
CA ILE A 47 0.82 2.82 0.58
C ILE A 47 -0.24 2.47 1.62
N TYR A 48 -1.34 1.88 1.17
CA TYR A 48 -2.38 1.38 2.05
C TYR A 48 -2.46 -0.14 1.91
N VAL A 49 -2.30 -0.84 3.02
CA VAL A 49 -2.30 -2.31 3.05
C VAL A 49 -3.57 -2.80 3.73
N VAL A 50 -4.37 -3.58 3.02
CA VAL A 50 -5.55 -4.24 3.57
C VAL A 50 -5.16 -5.67 3.86
N ILE A 51 -5.21 -6.08 5.13
CA ILE A 51 -4.79 -7.41 5.55
C ILE A 51 -6.00 -8.34 5.74
N LYS A 52 -5.76 -9.63 5.51
CA LYS A 52 -6.82 -10.65 5.55
C LYS A 52 -7.28 -10.98 6.96
N ASN A 53 -6.33 -11.10 7.88
CA ASN A 53 -6.60 -11.67 9.20
C ASN A 53 -7.16 -10.63 10.14
N GLU A 54 -8.40 -10.84 10.59
CA GLU A 54 -9.08 -9.91 11.49
C GLU A 54 -8.49 -9.93 12.91
N ASP A 55 -7.75 -10.96 13.24
CA ASP A 55 -7.13 -11.09 14.57
C ASP A 55 -5.76 -10.38 14.64
N GLU A 56 -5.21 -9.98 13.50
CA GLU A 56 -3.94 -9.28 13.47
C GLU A 56 -4.12 -7.83 13.89
N ASN A 57 -3.18 -7.33 14.69
CA ASN A 57 -3.17 -5.92 15.09
C ASN A 57 -2.53 -5.09 13.98
N PRO A 58 -3.27 -4.18 13.33
CA PRO A 58 -2.70 -3.38 12.24
C PRO A 58 -1.45 -2.60 12.62
N VAL A 59 -1.35 -2.13 13.87
CA VAL A 59 -0.17 -1.37 14.32
C VAL A 59 1.07 -2.26 14.35
N PHE A 60 0.95 -3.49 14.84
CA PHE A 60 2.08 -4.43 14.81
C PHE A 60 2.50 -4.76 13.38
N ILE A 61 1.53 -4.97 12.51
CA ILE A 61 1.82 -5.26 11.10
C ILE A 61 2.54 -4.08 10.45
N GLU A 62 2.07 -2.87 10.71
CA GLU A 62 2.70 -1.65 10.19
C GLU A 62 4.17 -1.56 10.65
N GLN A 63 4.42 -1.82 11.93
CA GLN A 63 5.77 -1.81 12.46
C GLN A 63 6.66 -2.86 11.80
N ASN A 64 6.14 -4.06 11.58
CA ASN A 64 6.89 -5.12 10.92
C ASN A 64 7.21 -4.77 9.47
N ILE A 65 6.27 -4.14 8.79
CA ILE A 65 6.49 -3.68 7.41
C ILE A 65 7.61 -2.64 7.39
N TYR A 66 7.56 -1.64 8.26
CA TYR A 66 8.61 -0.63 8.32
C TYR A 66 9.96 -1.25 8.64
N ARG A 67 10.01 -2.21 9.56
CA ARG A 67 11.25 -2.91 9.88
C ARG A 67 11.84 -3.59 8.65
N ASN A 68 11.01 -4.29 7.90
CA ASN A 68 11.47 -4.99 6.71
C ASN A 68 11.84 -4.04 5.57
N LEU A 69 11.10 -2.94 5.41
CA LEU A 69 11.44 -1.92 4.44
C LEU A 69 12.78 -1.26 4.75
N SER A 70 13.11 -1.10 6.04
CA SER A 70 14.36 -0.47 6.46
C SER A 70 15.59 -1.30 6.09
N LYS A 71 15.41 -2.59 5.77
CA LYS A 71 16.51 -3.47 5.36
C LYS A 71 16.92 -3.28 3.91
N ARG A 72 16.18 -2.47 3.15
CA ARG A 72 16.53 -2.19 1.75
C ARG A 72 17.88 -1.47 1.72
N LYS A 73 18.72 -1.84 0.76
CA LYS A 73 20.05 -1.26 0.61
C LYS A 73 20.03 -0.12 -0.40
N GLY A 74 20.96 0.83 -0.24
CA GLY A 74 21.12 1.94 -1.15
C GLY A 74 20.08 3.02 -0.94
N ARG A 75 20.00 3.93 -1.91
CA ARG A 75 19.01 5.00 -1.88
C ARG A 75 17.67 4.48 -2.30
N HIS A 76 16.62 4.92 -1.61
CA HIS A 76 15.27 4.55 -1.94
C HIS A 76 14.32 5.67 -1.54
N THR A 77 13.19 5.71 -2.22
CA THR A 77 12.12 6.66 -1.91
C THR A 77 11.48 6.26 -0.57
N PRO A 78 11.27 7.20 0.34
CA PRO A 78 10.56 6.90 1.58
C PRO A 78 9.15 6.37 1.30
N VAL A 79 8.66 5.53 2.20
CA VAL A 79 7.35 4.91 2.07
C VAL A 79 6.56 5.14 3.36
N ASP A 80 5.36 5.69 3.23
CA ASP A 80 4.41 5.80 4.33
C ASP A 80 3.38 4.68 4.18
N VAL A 81 3.22 3.88 5.22
CA VAL A 81 2.35 2.70 5.18
C VAL A 81 1.24 2.84 6.19
N LEU A 82 0.00 2.65 5.73
CA LEU A 82 -1.17 2.51 6.58
C LEU A 82 -1.68 1.08 6.43
N VAL A 83 -2.12 0.48 7.53
CA VAL A 83 -2.60 -0.90 7.54
C VAL A 83 -3.96 -0.96 8.20
N GLU A 84 -4.87 -1.72 7.62
CA GLU A 84 -6.19 -1.96 8.21
C GLU A 84 -6.67 -3.36 7.86
N ASN A 85 -7.50 -3.92 8.74
CA ASN A 85 -8.17 -5.20 8.47
C ASN A 85 -9.21 -5.04 7.37
N LYS A 86 -9.47 -6.12 6.64
CA LYS A 86 -10.38 -6.12 5.50
C LYS A 86 -11.78 -5.63 5.88
N ASN A 87 -12.35 -6.17 6.96
CA ASN A 87 -13.73 -5.82 7.34
C ASN A 87 -13.85 -4.35 7.70
N LYS A 88 -12.88 -3.81 8.43
CA LYS A 88 -12.89 -2.40 8.77
C LYS A 88 -12.69 -1.51 7.55
N PHE A 89 -11.77 -1.91 6.67
CA PHE A 89 -11.56 -1.18 5.42
C PHE A 89 -12.85 -1.12 4.60
N ASP A 90 -13.51 -2.27 4.43
CA ASP A 90 -14.74 -2.35 3.65
C ASP A 90 -15.84 -1.47 4.27
N ASN A 91 -15.96 -1.47 5.59
CA ASN A 91 -16.92 -0.61 6.29
C ASN A 91 -16.59 0.87 6.07
N LEU A 92 -15.32 1.26 6.16
CA LEU A 92 -14.92 2.64 5.95
C LEU A 92 -15.19 3.10 4.52
N CYS A 93 -15.14 2.19 3.55
CA CYS A 93 -15.43 2.52 2.16
C CYS A 93 -16.91 2.86 1.93
N THR A 94 -17.79 2.51 2.84
CA THR A 94 -19.22 2.87 2.73
C THR A 94 -19.50 4.30 3.21
N LEU A 95 -18.50 4.95 3.80
CA LEU A 95 -18.60 6.28 4.38
C LEU A 95 -17.71 7.24 3.59
N PRO A 96 -17.90 8.57 3.72
CA PRO A 96 -17.05 9.54 3.02
C PRO A 96 -15.69 9.65 3.71
N THR A 97 -14.84 8.65 3.51
CA THR A 97 -13.55 8.48 4.16
C THR A 97 -12.41 8.49 3.15
N MET A 98 -11.18 8.57 3.67
CA MET A 98 -9.97 8.39 2.89
C MET A 98 -9.98 7.00 2.23
N GLU A 99 -10.42 5.98 2.95
CA GLU A 99 -10.46 4.60 2.44
C GLU A 99 -11.36 4.48 1.21
N ARG A 100 -12.50 5.17 1.22
CA ARG A 100 -13.39 5.20 0.06
C ARG A 100 -12.69 5.82 -1.15
N LYS A 101 -11.99 6.93 -0.94
CA LYS A 101 -11.25 7.58 -2.02
C LYS A 101 -10.14 6.68 -2.55
N ILE A 102 -9.42 6.03 -1.66
CA ILE A 102 -8.33 5.13 -2.05
C ILE A 102 -8.87 3.97 -2.89
N ALA A 103 -9.97 3.37 -2.47
CA ALA A 103 -10.57 2.25 -3.20
C ALA A 103 -11.02 2.65 -4.59
N ARG A 104 -11.45 3.90 -4.77
CA ARG A 104 -11.95 4.39 -6.06
C ARG A 104 -10.86 4.91 -6.97
N GLU A 105 -9.89 5.62 -6.42
CA GLU A 105 -8.93 6.42 -7.19
C GLU A 105 -7.50 5.96 -7.03
N GLY A 106 -7.19 5.14 -6.04
CA GLY A 106 -5.84 4.65 -5.83
C GLY A 106 -5.42 3.65 -6.90
N VAL A 107 -4.12 3.43 -7.00
CA VAL A 107 -3.55 2.44 -7.92
C VAL A 107 -3.41 1.12 -7.16
N LEU A 108 -4.05 0.08 -7.65
CA LEU A 108 -3.99 -1.25 -7.05
C LEU A 108 -2.65 -1.89 -7.39
N LEU A 109 -1.81 -2.09 -6.38
CA LEU A 109 -0.50 -2.74 -6.54
C LEU A 109 -0.59 -4.26 -6.39
N TYR A 110 -1.55 -4.73 -5.60
CA TYR A 110 -1.70 -6.14 -5.31
C TYR A 110 -3.15 -6.43 -4.95
N ASP A 111 -3.66 -7.54 -5.45
CA ASP A 111 -4.98 -8.05 -5.10
C ASP A 111 -4.88 -9.56 -5.06
N VAL A 112 -5.19 -10.16 -3.90
CA VAL A 112 -5.09 -11.59 -3.71
C VAL A 112 -5.95 -12.36 -4.72
N ALA A 113 -7.09 -11.80 -5.08
CA ALA A 113 -8.00 -12.44 -6.03
C ALA A 113 -7.40 -12.54 -7.44
N GLN A 114 -6.46 -11.67 -7.77
CA GLN A 114 -5.80 -11.66 -9.08
C GLN A 114 -4.49 -12.42 -9.07
N SER A 115 -4.00 -12.83 -7.90
CA SER A 115 -2.72 -13.50 -7.74
C SER A 115 -2.83 -15.03 -7.80
N ALA A 116 -4.05 -15.52 -7.76
CA ALA A 116 -4.30 -16.96 -7.71
C ALA A 116 -4.01 -17.65 -9.04
#